data_7a5ae6cf2cb5a32b127ef069e3090101
#
_entry.id   7a5ae6cf2cb5a32b127ef069e3090101
#
_cell.length_a   1.000
_cell.length_b   1.000
_cell.length_c   1.000
_cell.angle_alpha   90.00
_cell.angle_beta   90.00
_cell.angle_gamma   90.00
#
_symmetry.space_group_name_H-M   'P 1'
#
loop_
_entity.id
_entity.type
_entity.pdbx_description
1 polymer ?
#
loop_
_entity_poly.entity_id
_entity_poly.type
_entity_poly.pdbx_seq_one_letter_code
_entity_poly.pdbx_strand_id
1 'polypeptide(L)'
;MSVSTIPTDVPLLPPYHEEFYFEDGNLTLLVEDTLFRVFRSSFTRHSAVWRELFDLPHPTNEPMEGSGDEHPLILYGISKFELERLLWIIYPADFGACKARTQDDWTAILDLATRWEFDDVRALAICELQKLSIDPVDRIVLSRKFDISGRWTLAAYAALCQRADALSLEEARQLGLETTVRIARLREQIHRGALVCSKRHRQAPASRQVANGVSPVSSSPSRKPGQPADARFGKPPPSGSRNVRKPLAKIAPDVYRMVADVFGVDGAVQAA
;
A
#
# COMPACT_ATOMS: atom_id res chain seq x y z
N MET A 1 -58.72 -28.26 25.43
CA MET A 1 -57.28 -28.15 25.71
C MET A 1 -56.73 -27.15 24.77
N SER A 2 -56.61 -25.88 25.20
CA SER A 2 -56.08 -24.75 24.36
C SER A 2 -54.58 -24.70 24.51
N VAL A 3 -53.89 -24.96 23.42
CA VAL A 3 -52.45 -24.83 23.37
C VAL A 3 -52.13 -23.33 23.23
N SER A 4 -51.60 -22.74 24.30
CA SER A 4 -51.15 -21.38 24.35
C SER A 4 -49.82 -21.29 23.54
N THR A 5 -49.91 -20.73 22.37
CA THR A 5 -48.73 -20.40 21.55
C THR A 5 -48.06 -19.20 22.21
N ILE A 6 -46.92 -19.40 22.84
CA ILE A 6 -46.06 -18.34 23.36
C ILE A 6 -45.44 -17.65 22.12
N PRO A 7 -45.62 -16.35 21.93
CA PRO A 7 -44.90 -15.64 20.88
C PRO A 7 -43.43 -15.57 21.30
N THR A 8 -42.57 -16.34 20.64
CA THR A 8 -41.12 -16.29 20.79
C THR A 8 -40.57 -15.20 19.85
N ASP A 9 -40.95 -13.97 20.13
CA ASP A 9 -40.32 -12.81 19.50
C ASP A 9 -39.37 -12.16 20.54
N VAL A 10 -38.40 -12.95 20.95
CA VAL A 10 -37.23 -12.39 21.66
C VAL A 10 -36.34 -11.80 20.56
N PRO A 11 -36.08 -10.49 20.55
CA PRO A 11 -35.15 -9.93 19.61
C PRO A 11 -33.80 -10.66 19.79
N LEU A 12 -33.41 -11.39 18.75
CA LEU A 12 -32.13 -12.08 18.73
C LEU A 12 -31.04 -11.00 18.78
N LEU A 13 -30.31 -10.95 19.90
CA LEU A 13 -29.15 -10.06 19.99
C LEU A 13 -28.16 -10.36 18.82
N PRO A 14 -27.60 -9.36 18.21
CA PRO A 14 -26.56 -9.56 17.18
C PRO A 14 -25.44 -10.46 17.70
N PRO A 15 -24.79 -11.27 16.85
CA PRO A 15 -23.69 -12.11 17.28
C PRO A 15 -22.51 -11.27 17.78
N TYR A 16 -21.80 -11.80 18.76
CA TYR A 16 -20.58 -11.21 19.29
C TYR A 16 -19.40 -11.49 18.40
N HIS A 17 -18.47 -10.52 18.32
CA HIS A 17 -17.22 -10.74 17.61
C HIS A 17 -16.29 -11.67 18.41
N GLU A 18 -15.76 -12.73 17.77
CA GLU A 18 -14.99 -13.78 18.46
C GLU A 18 -13.74 -13.27 19.19
N GLU A 19 -13.03 -12.30 18.63
CA GLU A 19 -11.76 -11.80 19.17
C GLU A 19 -11.93 -10.48 19.95
N PHE A 20 -12.86 -9.61 19.55
CA PHE A 20 -12.99 -8.26 20.09
C PHE A 20 -14.31 -8.05 20.86
N TYR A 21 -14.68 -9.04 21.66
CA TYR A 21 -15.73 -8.91 22.63
C TYR A 21 -15.16 -9.22 24.03
N PHE A 22 -14.61 -8.17 24.68
CA PHE A 22 -13.99 -8.31 26.01
C PHE A 22 -15.04 -8.30 27.11
N GLU A 23 -14.97 -9.26 28.05
CA GLU A 23 -15.94 -9.38 29.15
C GLU A 23 -15.98 -8.13 30.04
N ASP A 24 -14.81 -7.52 30.25
CA ASP A 24 -14.62 -6.30 31.05
C ASP A 24 -14.59 -5.01 30.21
N GLY A 25 -14.91 -5.10 28.92
CA GLY A 25 -15.05 -3.95 28.03
C GLY A 25 -16.20 -3.04 28.46
N ASN A 26 -16.02 -1.75 28.27
CA ASN A 26 -16.96 -0.72 28.69
C ASN A 26 -17.46 0.17 27.55
N LEU A 27 -17.28 -0.28 26.31
CA LEU A 27 -17.80 0.34 25.10
C LEU A 27 -18.27 -0.75 24.14
N THR A 28 -19.59 -0.83 23.95
CA THR A 28 -20.21 -1.76 23.01
C THR A 28 -20.51 -1.07 21.70
N LEU A 29 -19.98 -1.60 20.60
CA LEU A 29 -20.14 -1.08 19.24
C LEU A 29 -20.95 -2.10 18.42
N LEU A 30 -21.89 -1.62 17.63
CA LEU A 30 -22.57 -2.43 16.62
C LEU A 30 -22.11 -2.00 15.23
N VAL A 31 -21.50 -2.94 14.51
CA VAL A 31 -21.05 -2.74 13.13
C VAL A 31 -21.67 -3.81 12.26
N GLU A 32 -22.42 -3.38 11.25
CA GLU A 32 -23.25 -4.26 10.43
C GLU A 32 -24.20 -5.07 11.33
N ASP A 33 -23.96 -6.35 11.53
CA ASP A 33 -24.75 -7.27 12.34
C ASP A 33 -23.95 -7.85 13.54
N THR A 34 -22.80 -7.27 13.89
CA THR A 34 -21.88 -7.85 14.87
C THR A 34 -21.60 -6.88 16.01
N LEU A 35 -21.69 -7.38 17.25
CA LEU A 35 -21.34 -6.66 18.46
C LEU A 35 -19.85 -6.82 18.79
N PHE A 36 -19.21 -5.69 19.01
CA PHE A 36 -17.85 -5.57 19.53
C PHE A 36 -17.92 -4.94 20.92
N ARG A 37 -17.15 -5.44 21.87
CA ARG A 37 -17.07 -4.88 23.20
C ARG A 37 -15.61 -4.61 23.54
N VAL A 38 -15.27 -3.33 23.64
CA VAL A 38 -13.90 -2.84 23.72
C VAL A 38 -13.73 -1.83 24.87
N PHE A 39 -12.53 -1.26 25.03
CA PHE A 39 -12.29 -0.28 26.07
C PHE A 39 -12.39 1.14 25.51
N ARG A 40 -13.28 1.95 26.07
CA ARG A 40 -13.45 3.37 25.74
C ARG A 40 -12.14 4.13 25.83
N SER A 41 -11.33 3.85 26.86
CA SER A 41 -10.04 4.52 27.10
C SER A 41 -9.03 4.35 25.96
N SER A 42 -9.07 3.21 25.24
CA SER A 42 -8.20 2.98 24.08
C SER A 42 -8.54 3.91 22.92
N PHE A 43 -9.81 4.25 22.76
CA PHE A 43 -10.25 5.18 21.72
C PHE A 43 -10.01 6.63 22.12
N THR A 44 -10.41 7.01 23.33
CA THR A 44 -10.26 8.41 23.81
C THR A 44 -8.82 8.83 23.98
N ARG A 45 -7.90 7.90 24.26
CA ARG A 45 -6.47 8.20 24.39
C ARG A 45 -5.85 8.66 23.07
N HIS A 46 -6.22 8.04 21.96
CA HIS A 46 -5.52 8.19 20.68
C HIS A 46 -6.32 8.94 19.62
N SER A 47 -7.59 9.29 19.86
CA SER A 47 -8.47 9.97 18.93
C SER A 47 -9.11 11.20 19.55
N ALA A 48 -9.01 12.33 18.86
CA ALA A 48 -9.72 13.55 19.22
C ALA A 48 -11.23 13.39 19.03
N VAL A 49 -11.64 12.82 17.90
CA VAL A 49 -13.05 12.56 17.56
C VAL A 49 -13.77 11.74 18.64
N TRP A 50 -13.13 10.68 19.13
CA TRP A 50 -13.71 9.85 20.17
C TRP A 50 -13.77 10.54 21.54
N ARG A 51 -12.81 11.42 21.86
CA ARG A 51 -12.89 12.25 23.07
C ARG A 51 -14.08 13.19 23.00
N GLU A 52 -14.21 13.94 21.90
CA GLU A 52 -15.29 14.88 21.69
C GLU A 52 -16.66 14.19 21.70
N LEU A 53 -16.78 13.01 21.06
CA LEU A 53 -18.00 12.22 21.06
C LEU A 53 -18.47 11.90 22.49
N PHE A 54 -17.56 11.49 23.35
CA PHE A 54 -17.90 11.08 24.71
C PHE A 54 -18.01 12.25 25.70
N ASP A 55 -17.57 13.43 25.34
CA ASP A 55 -17.73 14.67 26.11
C ASP A 55 -19.07 15.38 25.80
N LEU A 56 -19.82 14.89 24.80
CA LEU A 56 -21.15 15.40 24.50
C LEU A 56 -22.10 15.20 25.69
N PRO A 57 -22.92 16.21 26.02
CA PRO A 57 -23.93 16.05 27.08
C PRO A 57 -24.95 14.95 26.73
N HIS A 58 -25.17 14.04 27.63
CA HIS A 58 -26.16 12.98 27.49
C HIS A 58 -27.45 13.35 28.20
N PRO A 59 -28.64 12.99 27.65
CA PRO A 59 -29.90 13.13 28.35
C PRO A 59 -29.87 12.31 29.63
N THR A 60 -30.23 12.90 30.76
CA THR A 60 -30.14 12.27 32.08
C THR A 60 -31.04 11.05 32.26
N ASN A 61 -32.02 10.88 31.37
CA ASN A 61 -33.05 9.84 31.47
C ASN A 61 -32.88 8.70 30.45
N GLU A 62 -31.86 8.71 29.63
CA GLU A 62 -31.62 7.66 28.64
C GLU A 62 -30.26 6.97 28.92
N PRO A 63 -30.19 5.64 28.71
CA PRO A 63 -28.92 4.93 28.81
C PRO A 63 -27.94 5.47 27.77
N MET A 64 -26.69 5.62 28.18
CA MET A 64 -25.65 6.09 27.28
C MET A 64 -25.45 5.11 26.14
N GLU A 65 -25.38 5.59 24.89
CA GLU A 65 -25.00 4.78 23.73
C GLU A 65 -23.63 4.13 23.96
N GLY A 66 -23.51 2.86 23.62
CA GLY A 66 -22.29 2.08 23.85
C GLY A 66 -22.14 1.54 25.28
N SER A 67 -23.11 1.74 26.18
CA SER A 67 -23.02 1.29 27.58
C SER A 67 -23.22 -0.23 27.75
N GLY A 68 -23.80 -0.90 26.77
CA GLY A 68 -24.09 -2.34 26.81
C GLY A 68 -24.70 -2.84 25.50
N ASP A 69 -25.00 -4.14 25.48
CA ASP A 69 -25.49 -4.83 24.29
C ASP A 69 -26.93 -4.41 23.91
N GLU A 70 -27.69 -3.93 24.87
CA GLU A 70 -29.04 -3.41 24.62
C GLU A 70 -29.02 -1.98 24.04
N HIS A 71 -27.93 -1.26 24.27
CA HIS A 71 -27.72 0.13 23.82
C HIS A 71 -26.34 0.30 23.19
N PRO A 72 -26.01 -0.47 22.12
CA PRO A 72 -24.71 -0.35 21.45
C PRO A 72 -24.61 0.99 20.71
N LEU A 73 -23.41 1.52 20.60
CA LEU A 73 -23.13 2.62 19.68
C LEU A 73 -23.07 2.08 18.25
N ILE A 74 -24.01 2.49 17.41
CA ILE A 74 -24.11 2.00 16.03
C ILE A 74 -23.17 2.78 15.13
N LEU A 75 -22.24 2.08 14.48
CA LEU A 75 -21.29 2.68 13.56
C LEU A 75 -21.74 2.50 12.11
N TYR A 76 -22.35 3.54 11.54
CA TYR A 76 -22.83 3.51 10.15
C TYR A 76 -21.72 3.74 9.15
N GLY A 77 -21.79 3.05 8.00
CA GLY A 77 -20.85 3.23 6.89
C GLY A 77 -19.43 2.75 7.18
N ILE A 78 -19.32 1.80 8.08
CA ILE A 78 -18.09 1.08 8.44
C ILE A 78 -18.41 -0.40 8.37
N SER A 79 -17.51 -1.15 7.73
CA SER A 79 -17.62 -2.60 7.66
C SER A 79 -16.94 -3.27 8.87
N LYS A 80 -17.42 -4.48 9.20
CA LYS A 80 -16.77 -5.34 10.18
C LYS A 80 -15.29 -5.55 9.87
N PHE A 81 -14.97 -5.73 8.59
CA PHE A 81 -13.60 -5.87 8.12
C PHE A 81 -12.73 -4.67 8.51
N GLU A 82 -13.17 -3.44 8.26
CA GLU A 82 -12.42 -2.22 8.56
C GLU A 82 -12.17 -2.06 10.06
N LEU A 83 -13.22 -2.25 10.87
CA LEU A 83 -13.10 -2.13 12.32
C LEU A 83 -12.15 -3.20 12.89
N GLU A 84 -12.28 -4.44 12.47
CA GLU A 84 -11.42 -5.54 12.91
C GLU A 84 -9.92 -5.25 12.63
N ARG A 85 -9.59 -4.70 11.44
CA ARG A 85 -8.19 -4.33 11.09
C ARG A 85 -7.66 -3.22 11.99
N LEU A 86 -8.47 -2.21 12.28
CA LEU A 86 -8.08 -1.16 13.22
C LEU A 86 -7.83 -1.73 14.63
N LEU A 87 -8.71 -2.62 15.09
CA LEU A 87 -8.59 -3.25 16.39
C LEU A 87 -7.36 -4.15 16.52
N TRP A 88 -6.83 -4.73 15.44
CA TRP A 88 -5.54 -5.44 15.47
C TRP A 88 -4.36 -4.54 15.85
N ILE A 89 -4.48 -3.24 15.58
CA ILE A 89 -3.44 -2.26 15.96
C ILE A 89 -3.64 -1.79 17.40
N ILE A 90 -4.90 -1.57 17.79
CA ILE A 90 -5.24 -1.08 19.15
C ILE A 90 -5.03 -2.17 20.20
N TYR A 91 -5.38 -3.43 19.85
CA TYR A 91 -5.29 -4.61 20.72
C TYR A 91 -4.46 -5.71 20.06
N PRO A 92 -3.14 -5.57 19.99
CA PRO A 92 -2.29 -6.58 19.38
C PRO A 92 -2.34 -7.89 20.18
N ALA A 93 -2.66 -9.00 19.51
CA ALA A 93 -2.67 -10.32 20.14
C ALA A 93 -1.26 -10.80 20.49
N ASP A 94 -0.29 -10.47 19.65
CA ASP A 94 1.10 -10.84 19.81
C ASP A 94 1.99 -9.60 19.88
N PHE A 95 2.83 -9.51 20.91
CA PHE A 95 3.79 -8.42 21.02
C PHE A 95 4.90 -8.57 19.96
N GLY A 96 4.98 -7.60 19.06
CA GLY A 96 6.00 -7.58 18.01
C GLY A 96 5.59 -8.21 16.68
N ALA A 97 4.38 -8.77 16.57
CA ALA A 97 3.83 -9.27 15.31
C ALA A 97 2.53 -8.55 14.95
N CYS A 98 2.52 -7.82 13.85
CA CYS A 98 1.28 -7.24 13.33
C CYS A 98 0.55 -8.27 12.45
N LYS A 99 -0.77 -8.41 12.64
CA LYS A 99 -1.62 -9.25 11.78
C LYS A 99 -1.81 -8.66 10.39
N ALA A 100 -1.88 -7.33 10.27
CA ALA A 100 -2.03 -6.62 9.02
C ALA A 100 -0.78 -6.78 8.15
N ARG A 101 -0.93 -7.32 6.94
CA ARG A 101 0.18 -7.62 6.02
C ARG A 101 -0.10 -7.21 4.58
N THR A 102 -1.35 -7.06 4.22
CA THR A 102 -1.78 -6.78 2.85
C THR A 102 -2.03 -5.29 2.63
N GLN A 103 -2.08 -4.89 1.37
CA GLN A 103 -2.47 -3.54 0.99
C GLN A 103 -3.88 -3.22 1.50
N ASP A 104 -4.80 -4.19 1.41
CA ASP A 104 -6.20 -4.00 1.82
C ASP A 104 -6.31 -3.81 3.33
N ASP A 105 -5.58 -4.60 4.14
CA ASP A 105 -5.55 -4.43 5.59
C ASP A 105 -5.10 -3.02 5.98
N TRP A 106 -3.94 -2.58 5.45
CA TRP A 106 -3.39 -1.28 5.78
C TRP A 106 -4.21 -0.11 5.23
N THR A 107 -4.90 -0.31 4.09
CA THR A 107 -5.82 0.70 3.55
C THR A 107 -7.05 0.86 4.42
N ALA A 108 -7.62 -0.24 4.92
CA ALA A 108 -8.75 -0.23 5.85
C ALA A 108 -8.37 0.47 7.17
N ILE A 109 -7.21 0.13 7.74
CA ILE A 109 -6.68 0.79 8.94
C ILE A 109 -6.50 2.30 8.70
N LEU A 110 -5.91 2.67 7.57
CA LEU A 110 -5.66 4.07 7.21
C LEU A 110 -6.96 4.86 7.02
N ASP A 111 -8.00 4.22 6.47
CA ASP A 111 -9.31 4.86 6.27
C ASP A 111 -9.95 5.23 7.62
N LEU A 112 -10.05 4.29 8.53
CA LEU A 112 -10.62 4.54 9.86
C LEU A 112 -9.73 5.44 10.71
N ALA A 113 -8.41 5.27 10.64
CA ALA A 113 -7.47 6.12 11.36
C ALA A 113 -7.55 7.58 10.90
N THR A 114 -7.78 7.81 9.60
CA THR A 114 -7.99 9.16 9.06
C THR A 114 -9.34 9.72 9.45
N ARG A 115 -10.40 8.91 9.37
CA ARG A 115 -11.78 9.32 9.69
C ARG A 115 -11.97 9.67 11.17
N TRP A 116 -11.29 8.95 12.04
CA TRP A 116 -11.39 9.11 13.49
C TRP A 116 -10.20 9.84 14.13
N GLU A 117 -9.30 10.39 13.32
CA GLU A 117 -8.14 11.16 13.78
C GLU A 117 -7.26 10.38 14.79
N PHE A 118 -6.94 9.12 14.44
CA PHE A 118 -5.91 8.34 15.13
C PHE A 118 -4.55 8.64 14.49
N ASP A 119 -3.95 9.77 14.82
CA ASP A 119 -2.74 10.27 14.12
C ASP A 119 -1.56 9.28 14.15
N ASP A 120 -1.30 8.66 15.30
CA ASP A 120 -0.24 7.67 15.45
C ASP A 120 -0.48 6.43 14.57
N VAL A 121 -1.73 5.94 14.53
CA VAL A 121 -2.13 4.78 13.71
C VAL A 121 -2.07 5.14 12.24
N ARG A 122 -2.51 6.34 11.87
CA ARG A 122 -2.42 6.87 10.51
C ARG A 122 -0.97 6.93 10.04
N ALA A 123 -0.06 7.46 10.85
CA ALA A 123 1.36 7.52 10.54
C ALA A 123 1.97 6.12 10.37
N LEU A 124 1.61 5.18 11.26
CA LEU A 124 2.01 3.79 11.16
C LEU A 124 1.53 3.14 9.86
N ALA A 125 0.23 3.28 9.53
CA ALA A 125 -0.36 2.69 8.33
C ALA A 125 0.31 3.22 7.05
N ILE A 126 0.60 4.52 6.97
CA ILE A 126 1.35 5.12 5.86
C ILE A 126 2.75 4.52 5.76
N CYS A 127 3.45 4.38 6.89
CA CYS A 127 4.79 3.80 6.91
C CYS A 127 4.80 2.34 6.42
N GLU A 128 3.83 1.53 6.82
CA GLU A 128 3.72 0.13 6.41
C GLU A 128 3.32 0.01 4.93
N LEU A 129 2.37 0.82 4.45
CA LEU A 129 2.01 0.88 3.02
C LEU A 129 3.22 1.24 2.14
N GLN A 130 4.11 2.11 2.63
CA GLN A 130 5.32 2.48 1.89
C GLN A 130 6.32 1.34 1.72
N LYS A 131 6.31 0.35 2.61
CA LYS A 131 7.15 -0.85 2.55
C LYS A 131 6.61 -1.90 1.57
N LEU A 132 5.30 -1.85 1.28
CA LEU A 132 4.67 -2.81 0.39
C LEU A 132 4.96 -2.53 -1.09
N SER A 133 5.00 -3.60 -1.87
CA SER A 133 5.11 -3.51 -3.34
C SER A 133 3.74 -3.27 -3.96
N ILE A 134 3.29 -2.02 -3.96
CA ILE A 134 2.00 -1.58 -4.48
C ILE A 134 2.16 -1.11 -5.93
N ASP A 135 1.15 -1.36 -6.77
CA ASP A 135 1.13 -0.85 -8.15
C ASP A 135 1.19 0.68 -8.18
N PRO A 136 1.94 1.29 -9.13
CA PRO A 136 2.04 2.74 -9.21
C PRO A 136 0.69 3.48 -9.34
N VAL A 137 -0.32 2.90 -9.99
CA VAL A 137 -1.65 3.50 -10.11
C VAL A 137 -2.32 3.53 -8.75
N ASP A 138 -2.36 2.39 -8.04
CA ASP A 138 -2.94 2.30 -6.70
C ASP A 138 -2.25 3.24 -5.72
N ARG A 139 -0.90 3.37 -5.81
CA ARG A 139 -0.13 4.32 -4.99
C ARG A 139 -0.58 5.77 -5.19
N ILE A 140 -0.85 6.16 -6.43
CA ILE A 140 -1.34 7.51 -6.74
C ILE A 140 -2.76 7.70 -6.20
N VAL A 141 -3.62 6.70 -6.37
CA VAL A 141 -5.00 6.74 -5.85
C VAL A 141 -5.01 6.87 -4.34
N LEU A 142 -4.24 6.02 -3.65
CA LEU A 142 -4.10 6.09 -2.18
C LEU A 142 -3.50 7.42 -1.72
N SER A 143 -2.47 7.91 -2.42
CA SER A 143 -1.85 9.19 -2.10
C SER A 143 -2.84 10.34 -2.14
N ARG A 144 -3.74 10.34 -3.11
CA ARG A 144 -4.77 11.38 -3.23
C ARG A 144 -5.88 11.23 -2.21
N LYS A 145 -6.34 9.98 -2.02
CA LYS A 145 -7.43 9.71 -1.06
C LYS A 145 -7.05 10.11 0.36
N PHE A 146 -5.80 9.90 0.75
CA PHE A 146 -5.32 10.10 2.12
C PHE A 146 -4.33 11.26 2.29
N ASP A 147 -4.18 12.09 1.26
CA ASP A 147 -3.23 13.24 1.26
C ASP A 147 -1.81 12.82 1.65
N ILE A 148 -1.33 11.73 1.05
CA ILE A 148 0.05 11.26 1.26
C ILE A 148 0.95 11.90 0.22
N SER A 149 1.74 12.89 0.62
CA SER A 149 2.70 13.59 -0.23
C SER A 149 4.11 13.00 -0.12
N GLY A 150 5.02 13.50 -0.97
CA GLY A 150 6.44 13.21 -0.88
C GLY A 150 6.97 12.17 -1.88
N ARG A 151 8.15 11.64 -1.55
CA ARG A 151 8.93 10.78 -2.48
C ARG A 151 8.20 9.52 -2.94
N TRP A 152 7.36 8.96 -2.10
CA TRP A 152 6.61 7.74 -2.40
C TRP A 152 5.63 7.94 -3.55
N THR A 153 4.86 9.04 -3.51
CA THR A 153 3.92 9.46 -4.56
C THR A 153 4.65 9.86 -5.83
N LEU A 154 5.72 10.64 -5.68
CA LEU A 154 6.55 11.08 -6.79
C LEU A 154 7.15 9.90 -7.57
N ALA A 155 7.63 8.87 -6.86
CA ALA A 155 8.16 7.66 -7.47
C ALA A 155 7.09 6.88 -8.27
N ALA A 156 5.83 6.90 -7.85
CA ALA A 156 4.74 6.27 -8.56
C ALA A 156 4.45 6.97 -9.90
N TYR A 157 4.35 8.30 -9.90
CA TYR A 157 4.22 9.07 -11.14
C TYR A 157 5.40 8.86 -12.09
N ALA A 158 6.62 8.89 -11.57
CA ALA A 158 7.82 8.70 -12.37
C ALA A 158 7.88 7.29 -12.99
N ALA A 159 7.45 6.27 -12.25
CA ALA A 159 7.35 4.90 -12.76
C ALA A 159 6.36 4.80 -13.93
N LEU A 160 5.19 5.42 -13.84
CA LEU A 160 4.22 5.47 -14.95
C LEU A 160 4.74 6.26 -16.16
N CYS A 161 5.48 7.33 -15.92
CA CYS A 161 6.08 8.12 -16.99
C CYS A 161 7.17 7.37 -17.76
N GLN A 162 7.90 6.46 -17.11
CA GLN A 162 8.98 5.67 -17.72
C GLN A 162 8.54 4.30 -18.24
N ARG A 163 7.35 3.82 -17.86
CA ARG A 163 6.81 2.54 -18.30
C ARG A 163 6.71 2.51 -19.83
N ALA A 164 7.14 1.41 -20.47
CA ALA A 164 7.08 1.26 -21.92
C ALA A 164 5.62 1.23 -22.43
N ASP A 165 4.77 0.49 -21.72
CA ASP A 165 3.35 0.32 -22.08
C ASP A 165 2.54 1.60 -21.79
N ALA A 166 1.59 1.89 -22.67
CA ALA A 166 0.63 2.96 -22.44
C ALA A 166 -0.28 2.65 -21.24
N LEU A 167 -0.90 3.69 -20.68
CA LEU A 167 -1.94 3.50 -19.68
C LEU A 167 -3.14 2.79 -20.29
N SER A 168 -3.68 1.81 -19.60
CA SER A 168 -4.93 1.15 -19.97
C SER A 168 -6.13 2.08 -19.71
N LEU A 169 -7.28 1.75 -20.28
CA LEU A 169 -8.50 2.51 -20.04
C LEU A 169 -8.92 2.45 -18.56
N GLU A 170 -8.71 1.31 -17.93
CA GLU A 170 -9.03 1.11 -16.50
C GLU A 170 -8.13 1.96 -15.60
N GLU A 171 -6.82 1.93 -15.84
CA GLU A 171 -5.87 2.80 -15.13
C GLU A 171 -6.19 4.28 -15.33
N ALA A 172 -6.58 4.67 -16.55
CA ALA A 172 -6.98 6.04 -16.86
C ALA A 172 -8.25 6.47 -16.11
N ARG A 173 -9.22 5.57 -15.92
CA ARG A 173 -10.42 5.82 -15.10
C ARG A 173 -10.07 6.05 -13.65
N GLN A 174 -9.20 5.21 -13.07
CA GLN A 174 -8.76 5.34 -11.67
C GLN A 174 -7.94 6.62 -11.43
N LEU A 175 -7.05 6.95 -12.36
CA LEU A 175 -6.22 8.16 -12.29
C LEU A 175 -7.00 9.45 -12.55
N GLY A 176 -8.08 9.37 -13.32
CA GLY A 176 -8.83 10.49 -13.83
C GLY A 176 -8.19 11.15 -15.06
N LEU A 177 -9.02 11.87 -15.83
CA LEU A 177 -8.65 12.43 -17.13
C LEU A 177 -7.44 13.37 -17.06
N GLU A 178 -7.47 14.31 -16.12
CA GLU A 178 -6.42 15.32 -15.99
C GLU A 178 -5.04 14.68 -15.74
N THR A 179 -4.95 13.74 -14.80
CA THR A 179 -3.70 13.05 -14.49
C THR A 179 -3.22 12.21 -15.65
N THR A 180 -4.13 11.51 -16.32
CA THR A 180 -3.81 10.69 -17.49
C THR A 180 -3.21 11.56 -18.60
N VAL A 181 -3.78 12.73 -18.88
CA VAL A 181 -3.25 13.67 -19.87
C VAL A 181 -1.88 14.23 -19.45
N ARG A 182 -1.71 14.58 -18.17
CA ARG A 182 -0.41 15.06 -17.66
C ARG A 182 0.68 13.99 -17.79
N ILE A 183 0.37 12.74 -17.43
CA ILE A 183 1.30 11.60 -17.59
C ILE A 183 1.62 11.38 -19.07
N ALA A 184 0.63 11.38 -19.96
CA ALA A 184 0.84 11.19 -21.39
C ALA A 184 1.79 12.25 -21.98
N ARG A 185 1.58 13.54 -21.64
CA ARG A 185 2.46 14.65 -22.06
C ARG A 185 3.90 14.47 -21.56
N LEU A 186 4.07 14.10 -20.30
CA LEU A 186 5.42 13.85 -19.74
C LEU A 186 6.10 12.67 -20.43
N ARG A 187 5.38 11.58 -20.70
CA ARG A 187 5.91 10.43 -21.45
C ARG A 187 6.42 10.85 -22.82
N GLU A 188 5.66 11.65 -23.56
CA GLU A 188 6.11 12.16 -24.87
C GLU A 188 7.37 13.02 -24.75
N GLN A 189 7.47 13.89 -23.75
CA GLN A 189 8.67 14.71 -23.52
C GLN A 189 9.90 13.86 -23.22
N ILE A 190 9.75 12.85 -22.34
CA ILE A 190 10.83 11.92 -21.98
C ILE A 190 11.29 11.13 -23.21
N HIS A 191 10.36 10.60 -24.00
CA HIS A 191 10.70 9.86 -25.21
C HIS A 191 11.35 10.72 -26.28
N ARG A 192 10.89 11.96 -26.49
CA ARG A 192 11.53 12.92 -27.41
C ARG A 192 12.94 13.27 -26.95
N GLY A 193 13.14 13.53 -25.65
CA GLY A 193 14.45 13.81 -25.06
C GLY A 193 15.42 12.64 -25.22
N ALA A 194 14.98 11.41 -25.01
CA ALA A 194 15.79 10.21 -25.20
C ALA A 194 16.22 10.01 -26.67
N LEU A 195 15.33 10.30 -27.62
CA LEU A 195 15.64 10.23 -29.05
C LEU A 195 16.69 11.27 -29.49
N VAL A 196 16.63 12.47 -28.90
CA VAL A 196 17.64 13.53 -29.21
C VAL A 196 19.00 13.17 -28.64
N CYS A 197 19.05 12.64 -27.43
CA CYS A 197 20.29 12.20 -26.79
C CYS A 197 20.95 11.03 -27.55
N SER A 198 20.15 10.08 -28.01
CA SER A 198 20.59 8.93 -28.78
C SER A 198 21.18 9.33 -30.16
N LYS A 199 20.60 10.34 -30.81
CA LYS A 199 21.13 10.89 -32.09
C LYS A 199 22.46 11.62 -31.90
N ARG A 200 22.65 12.37 -30.82
CA ARG A 200 23.93 13.04 -30.51
C ARG A 200 25.03 12.05 -30.24
N HIS A 201 24.77 10.93 -29.60
CA HIS A 201 25.81 9.91 -29.33
C HIS A 201 26.27 9.16 -30.58
N ARG A 202 25.42 9.05 -31.62
CA ARG A 202 25.78 8.44 -32.92
C ARG A 202 26.54 9.38 -33.84
N GLN A 203 26.59 10.67 -33.54
CA GLN A 203 27.28 11.70 -34.37
C GLN A 203 28.61 12.17 -33.78
N ALA A 204 29.11 11.54 -32.73
CA ALA A 204 30.47 11.83 -32.26
C ALA A 204 31.46 11.31 -33.29
N PRO A 205 32.32 12.17 -33.86
CA PRO A 205 33.29 11.74 -34.86
C PRO A 205 34.30 10.78 -34.24
N ALA A 206 34.48 9.63 -34.87
CA ALA A 206 35.53 8.69 -34.53
C ALA A 206 36.90 9.42 -34.65
N SER A 207 37.49 9.74 -33.52
CA SER A 207 38.84 10.28 -33.46
C SER A 207 39.80 9.24 -34.06
N ARG A 208 40.39 9.63 -35.17
CA ARG A 208 41.43 8.93 -35.91
C ARG A 208 42.59 8.62 -34.96
N GLN A 209 42.70 7.36 -34.50
CA GLN A 209 43.95 6.90 -33.90
C GLN A 209 44.94 6.60 -35.01
N VAL A 210 45.97 7.41 -35.02
CA VAL A 210 47.17 7.24 -35.87
C VAL A 210 47.92 6.00 -35.39
N ALA A 211 48.13 5.08 -36.30
CA ALA A 211 48.91 3.88 -36.09
C ALA A 211 50.41 4.24 -35.89
N ASN A 212 50.99 3.71 -34.85
CA ASN A 212 52.44 3.42 -34.85
C ASN A 212 52.62 1.98 -34.44
N GLY A 213 53.09 1.20 -35.42
CA GLY A 213 53.35 -0.21 -35.26
C GLY A 213 54.65 -0.49 -34.49
N VAL A 214 54.67 -1.60 -33.85
CA VAL A 214 55.80 -2.52 -33.74
C VAL A 214 55.26 -3.87 -33.26
N SER A 215 55.37 -4.92 -34.10
CA SER A 215 55.43 -6.32 -33.67
C SER A 215 56.94 -6.69 -33.52
N PRO A 216 57.35 -7.74 -32.83
CA PRO A 216 56.93 -9.13 -33.07
C PRO A 216 57.11 -10.17 -31.93
N VAL A 217 56.74 -11.39 -32.28
CA VAL A 217 57.29 -12.75 -31.94
C VAL A 217 56.63 -13.53 -30.80
N SER A 218 55.89 -14.46 -31.19
CA SER A 218 55.83 -15.94 -31.07
C SER A 218 56.30 -16.61 -29.81
N SER A 219 55.41 -17.49 -29.24
CA SER A 219 55.66 -18.91 -29.00
C SER A 219 54.48 -19.61 -28.32
N SER A 220 53.96 -20.62 -29.01
CA SER A 220 53.20 -21.75 -28.44
C SER A 220 54.19 -22.93 -28.27
N PRO A 221 53.93 -24.11 -27.77
CA PRO A 221 52.72 -24.77 -27.18
C PRO A 221 53.04 -25.69 -26.00
N SER A 222 52.03 -26.28 -25.31
CA SER A 222 52.11 -27.65 -24.89
C SER A 222 50.77 -28.24 -24.33
N ARG A 223 50.54 -29.45 -24.77
CA ARG A 223 49.39 -30.35 -24.67
C ARG A 223 49.32 -31.12 -23.34
N LYS A 224 48.05 -31.33 -22.80
CA LYS A 224 47.33 -32.57 -22.40
C LYS A 224 47.98 -33.52 -21.35
N PRO A 225 47.24 -34.51 -20.74
CA PRO A 225 45.82 -34.89 -20.73
C PRO A 225 45.29 -35.35 -19.35
N GLY A 226 43.99 -35.76 -19.26
CA GLY A 226 43.49 -36.65 -18.25
C GLY A 226 42.02 -36.48 -17.84
N GLN A 227 41.12 -37.21 -18.50
CA GLN A 227 39.79 -37.58 -17.98
C GLN A 227 39.92 -38.80 -17.05
N PRO A 228 38.92 -39.11 -16.18
CA PRO A 228 37.77 -39.87 -16.65
C PRO A 228 36.38 -39.49 -16.03
N ALA A 229 35.40 -40.11 -16.64
CA ALA A 229 33.98 -40.02 -16.54
C ALA A 229 33.36 -40.62 -15.25
N ASP A 230 32.11 -40.23 -15.05
CA ASP A 230 30.91 -40.96 -14.61
C ASP A 230 30.23 -40.38 -13.38
N ALA A 231 28.99 -39.92 -13.54
CA ALA A 231 27.79 -40.46 -12.92
C ALA A 231 26.57 -39.58 -13.22
N ARG A 232 25.62 -40.16 -13.92
CA ARG A 232 24.26 -39.64 -14.16
C ARG A 232 23.48 -39.57 -12.85
N PHE A 233 22.90 -38.42 -12.55
CA PHE A 233 21.68 -38.35 -11.76
C PHE A 233 20.72 -37.32 -12.35
N GLY A 234 19.49 -37.77 -12.49
CA GLY A 234 18.44 -37.11 -13.24
C GLY A 234 17.99 -35.75 -12.67
N LYS A 235 17.71 -34.85 -13.57
CA LYS A 235 17.06 -33.56 -13.32
C LYS A 235 15.56 -33.76 -13.05
N PRO A 236 14.99 -33.24 -11.96
CA PRO A 236 13.54 -33.13 -11.85
C PRO A 236 13.01 -32.00 -12.75
N PRO A 237 11.74 -32.08 -13.21
CA PRO A 237 11.16 -31.12 -14.12
C PRO A 237 10.91 -29.78 -13.44
N PRO A 238 10.90 -28.68 -14.19
CA PRO A 238 10.66 -27.34 -13.62
C PRO A 238 9.18 -27.17 -13.31
N SER A 239 8.85 -27.10 -12.04
CA SER A 239 7.53 -26.68 -11.56
C SER A 239 7.44 -25.18 -11.49
N GLY A 240 6.38 -24.62 -12.11
CA GLY A 240 5.78 -23.36 -11.70
C GLY A 240 6.50 -22.10 -12.14
N SER A 241 5.95 -21.46 -13.14
CA SER A 241 6.20 -20.08 -13.53
C SER A 241 6.07 -19.15 -12.31
N ARG A 242 7.19 -18.84 -11.65
CA ARG A 242 7.29 -17.68 -10.77
C ARG A 242 7.40 -16.47 -11.67
N ASN A 243 6.37 -15.64 -11.68
CA ASN A 243 6.43 -14.27 -12.19
C ASN A 243 7.51 -13.51 -11.41
N VAL A 244 8.74 -13.60 -11.87
CA VAL A 244 9.84 -12.78 -11.37
C VAL A 244 9.59 -11.37 -11.92
N ARG A 245 8.94 -10.53 -11.10
CA ARG A 245 8.80 -9.10 -11.39
C ARG A 245 10.21 -8.53 -11.55
N LYS A 246 10.51 -8.02 -12.75
CA LYS A 246 11.76 -7.31 -13.05
C LYS A 246 11.94 -6.20 -12.01
N PRO A 247 13.16 -6.02 -11.44
CA PRO A 247 13.43 -4.88 -10.56
C PRO A 247 13.11 -3.59 -11.31
N LEU A 248 12.42 -2.65 -10.62
CA LEU A 248 12.12 -1.33 -11.17
C LEU A 248 13.42 -0.73 -11.70
N ALA A 249 13.44 -0.37 -12.99
CA ALA A 249 14.56 0.34 -13.58
C ALA A 249 14.85 1.60 -12.76
N LYS A 250 16.12 1.89 -12.49
CA LYS A 250 16.53 3.12 -11.78
C LYS A 250 15.95 4.32 -12.51
N ILE A 251 15.07 5.05 -11.84
CA ILE A 251 14.43 6.24 -12.39
C ILE A 251 15.48 7.35 -12.53
N ALA A 252 15.59 7.95 -13.72
CA ALA A 252 16.53 9.04 -13.95
C ALA A 252 16.19 10.28 -13.12
N PRO A 253 17.17 10.97 -12.51
CA PRO A 253 16.93 12.15 -11.68
C PRO A 253 16.12 13.27 -12.36
N ASP A 254 16.34 13.45 -13.66
CA ASP A 254 15.65 14.46 -14.46
C ASP A 254 14.14 14.19 -14.55
N VAL A 255 13.73 12.91 -14.56
CA VAL A 255 12.32 12.52 -14.58
C VAL A 255 11.64 12.89 -13.27
N TYR A 256 12.29 12.70 -12.13
CA TYR A 256 11.74 13.13 -10.84
C TYR A 256 11.47 14.64 -10.81
N ARG A 257 12.39 15.46 -11.32
CA ARG A 257 12.21 16.91 -11.38
C ARG A 257 11.04 17.30 -12.28
N MET A 258 10.96 16.75 -13.49
CA MET A 258 9.87 17.00 -14.42
C MET A 258 8.50 16.60 -13.84
N VAL A 259 8.44 15.49 -13.10
CA VAL A 259 7.23 15.02 -12.44
C VAL A 259 6.86 15.96 -11.28
N ALA A 260 7.81 16.36 -10.46
CA ALA A 260 7.60 17.29 -9.35
C ALA A 260 7.02 18.63 -9.85
N ASP A 261 7.59 19.18 -10.92
CA ASP A 261 7.14 20.44 -11.53
C ASP A 261 5.69 20.37 -12.07
N VAL A 262 5.31 19.23 -12.66
CA VAL A 262 3.96 19.08 -13.27
C VAL A 262 2.88 18.75 -12.25
N PHE A 263 3.22 17.97 -11.21
CA PHE A 263 2.24 17.50 -10.23
C PHE A 263 2.27 18.28 -8.91
N GLY A 264 3.18 19.24 -8.76
CA GLY A 264 3.27 20.06 -7.53
C GLY A 264 3.60 19.23 -6.29
N VAL A 265 4.26 18.08 -6.47
CA VAL A 265 4.65 17.22 -5.35
C VAL A 265 6.03 17.66 -4.90
N ASP A 266 6.10 18.40 -3.79
CA ASP A 266 7.36 18.84 -3.21
C ASP A 266 8.20 17.63 -2.81
N GLY A 267 9.09 17.26 -3.71
CA GLY A 267 10.17 16.34 -3.41
C GLY A 267 11.28 17.09 -2.69
N ALA A 268 11.18 17.24 -1.39
CA ALA A 268 12.37 17.59 -0.61
C ALA A 268 13.40 16.48 -0.84
N VAL A 269 14.29 16.72 -1.80
CA VAL A 269 15.48 15.89 -2.04
C VAL A 269 16.43 16.16 -0.89
N GLN A 270 16.18 15.53 0.27
CA GLN A 270 17.26 15.34 1.22
C GLN A 270 18.08 14.15 0.71
N ALA A 271 19.24 14.49 0.17
CA ALA A 271 20.30 13.54 -0.10
C ALA A 271 20.74 12.92 1.24
N ALA A 272 20.63 11.60 1.34
CA ALA A 272 21.32 10.77 2.32
C ALA A 272 22.29 9.87 1.56
#